data_6356d1c7d06e4447f17dae9ce7f7b054
#
_entry.id   6356d1c7d06e4447f17dae9ce7f7b054
#
_cell.length_a   1.000
_cell.length_b   1.000
_cell.length_c   1.000
_cell.angle_alpha   90.00
_cell.angle_beta   90.00
_cell.angle_gamma   90.00
#
_symmetry.space_group_name_H-M   'P 1'
#
loop_
_entity.id
_entity.type
_entity.pdbx_description
1 polymer ?
#
loop_
_entity_poly.entity_id
_entity_poly.type
_entity_poly.pdbx_seq_one_letter_code
_entity_poly.pdbx_strand_id
1 'polypeptide(L)'
;MLLLAVFCSLSAPAWADENTLSGNFLFNVISSSEPHREAIKGLLRGRRGLPSWVRNMVTRGDYVAIASVEVSVDGKPMQLFSACEAGRCADSSIKVLFSADGKRAVLDVRDKKLGGTTLGDPTPAEASVLLKDK
;
A
#
# COMPACT_ATOMS: atom_id res chain seq x y z
N MET A 1 -45.06 -44.90 11.21
CA MET A 1 -44.35 -44.05 12.15
C MET A 1 -43.17 -43.46 11.41
N LEU A 2 -43.34 -42.23 10.89
CA LEU A 2 -42.41 -41.58 9.99
C LEU A 2 -41.57 -40.56 10.81
N LEU A 3 -40.28 -40.84 10.99
CA LEU A 3 -39.38 -39.90 11.64
C LEU A 3 -38.93 -38.86 10.63
N LEU A 4 -39.41 -37.63 10.79
CA LEU A 4 -38.88 -36.47 10.07
C LEU A 4 -37.59 -36.04 10.74
N ALA A 5 -36.47 -36.28 10.08
CA ALA A 5 -35.19 -35.69 10.47
C ALA A 5 -35.15 -34.23 9.98
N VAL A 6 -35.27 -33.31 10.92
CA VAL A 6 -35.04 -31.88 10.65
C VAL A 6 -33.53 -31.65 10.57
N PHE A 7 -33.01 -31.49 9.35
CA PHE A 7 -31.67 -30.99 9.16
C PHE A 7 -31.65 -29.49 9.44
N CYS A 8 -31.21 -29.12 10.63
CA CYS A 8 -30.80 -27.75 10.91
C CYS A 8 -29.49 -27.48 10.14
N SER A 9 -29.58 -26.89 8.97
CA SER A 9 -28.43 -26.32 8.31
C SER A 9 -28.02 -25.08 9.10
N LEU A 10 -26.98 -25.23 9.90
CA LEU A 10 -26.26 -24.12 10.49
C LEU A 10 -25.48 -23.42 9.34
N SER A 11 -26.11 -22.44 8.74
CA SER A 11 -25.36 -21.48 7.91
C SER A 11 -24.48 -20.70 8.87
N ALA A 12 -23.17 -20.99 8.85
CA ALA A 12 -22.18 -20.16 9.50
C ALA A 12 -22.29 -18.73 8.93
N PRO A 13 -22.33 -17.67 9.76
CA PRO A 13 -22.27 -16.32 9.24
C PRO A 13 -20.97 -16.21 8.46
N ALA A 14 -21.07 -15.93 7.18
CA ALA A 14 -19.93 -15.49 6.42
C ALA A 14 -19.49 -14.17 7.06
N TRP A 15 -18.46 -14.23 7.88
CA TRP A 15 -17.70 -13.05 8.23
C TRP A 15 -17.14 -12.57 6.90
N ALA A 16 -17.79 -11.58 6.31
CA ALA A 16 -17.17 -10.85 5.21
C ALA A 16 -15.81 -10.47 5.73
N ASP A 17 -14.75 -10.90 5.03
CA ASP A 17 -13.42 -10.41 5.27
C ASP A 17 -13.55 -8.89 5.26
N GLU A 18 -13.55 -8.30 6.44
CA GLU A 18 -13.52 -6.87 6.55
C GLU A 18 -12.35 -6.43 5.73
N ASN A 19 -12.62 -5.60 4.77
CA ASN A 19 -11.62 -5.14 3.87
C ASN A 19 -10.44 -4.59 4.62
N THR A 20 -9.38 -5.32 4.57
CA THR A 20 -8.15 -5.02 5.25
C THR A 20 -7.25 -4.08 4.46
N LEU A 21 -7.75 -3.45 3.37
CA LEU A 21 -6.97 -2.50 2.59
C LEU A 21 -6.97 -1.08 3.17
N SER A 22 -7.85 -0.79 4.12
CA SER A 22 -7.85 0.49 4.86
C SER A 22 -7.39 0.30 6.29
N GLY A 23 -6.76 1.34 6.86
CA GLY A 23 -6.37 1.35 8.27
C GLY A 23 -5.04 0.69 8.58
N ASN A 24 -4.24 0.34 7.58
CA ASN A 24 -2.93 -0.28 7.79
C ASN A 24 -1.81 0.74 7.71
N PHE A 25 -0.70 0.44 8.39
CA PHE A 25 0.52 1.25 8.32
C PHE A 25 1.56 0.58 7.45
N LEU A 26 2.22 1.38 6.63
CA LEU A 26 3.13 0.90 5.58
C LEU A 26 4.21 -0.03 6.11
N PHE A 27 4.89 0.35 7.19
CA PHE A 27 5.96 -0.48 7.74
C PHE A 27 5.46 -1.84 8.24
N ASN A 28 4.29 -1.88 8.84
CA ASN A 28 3.69 -3.12 9.31
C ASN A 28 3.36 -4.06 8.15
N VAL A 29 2.83 -3.51 7.06
CA VAL A 29 2.51 -4.30 5.86
C VAL A 29 3.78 -4.82 5.20
N ILE A 30 4.79 -3.98 5.01
CA ILE A 30 6.08 -4.39 4.44
C ILE A 30 6.73 -5.47 5.30
N SER A 31 6.67 -5.35 6.63
CA SER A 31 7.31 -6.28 7.54
C SER A 31 6.60 -7.64 7.61
N SER A 32 5.28 -7.67 7.45
CA SER A 32 4.46 -8.87 7.63
C SER A 32 4.07 -9.57 6.33
N SER A 33 4.18 -8.91 5.20
CA SER A 33 3.74 -9.44 3.90
C SER A 33 4.90 -9.50 2.91
N GLU A 34 5.29 -10.72 2.55
CA GLU A 34 6.35 -10.95 1.59
C GLU A 34 6.06 -10.34 0.21
N PRO A 35 4.85 -10.49 -0.37
CA PRO A 35 4.57 -9.86 -1.67
C PRO A 35 4.77 -8.34 -1.66
N HIS A 36 4.26 -7.66 -0.65
CA HIS A 36 4.41 -6.20 -0.52
C HIS A 36 5.89 -5.81 -0.39
N ARG A 37 6.61 -6.51 0.49
CA ARG A 37 8.04 -6.27 0.70
C ARG A 37 8.84 -6.45 -0.59
N GLU A 38 8.62 -7.54 -1.31
CA GLU A 38 9.34 -7.83 -2.55
C GLU A 38 8.98 -6.83 -3.66
N ALA A 39 7.73 -6.40 -3.75
CA ALA A 39 7.31 -5.38 -4.71
C ALA A 39 8.04 -4.06 -4.48
N ILE A 40 8.12 -3.58 -3.24
CA ILE A 40 8.85 -2.35 -2.90
C ILE A 40 10.36 -2.52 -3.11
N LYS A 41 10.94 -3.63 -2.69
CA LYS A 41 12.37 -3.90 -2.91
C LYS A 41 12.72 -3.84 -4.40
N GLY A 42 11.86 -4.39 -5.24
CA GLY A 42 12.02 -4.35 -6.69
C GLY A 42 12.03 -2.93 -7.26
N LEU A 43 11.18 -2.05 -6.74
CA LEU A 43 11.14 -0.65 -7.15
C LEU A 43 12.40 0.12 -6.75
N LEU A 44 12.92 -0.15 -5.56
CA LEU A 44 14.06 0.60 -5.00
C LEU A 44 15.42 0.10 -5.47
N ARG A 45 15.47 -1.12 -6.00
CA ARG A 45 16.73 -1.77 -6.40
C ARG A 45 17.44 -0.97 -7.48
N GLY A 46 18.71 -0.64 -7.22
CA GLY A 46 19.56 0.06 -8.18
C GLY A 46 19.17 1.52 -8.43
N ARG A 47 18.23 2.06 -7.67
CA ARG A 47 17.80 3.45 -7.82
C ARG A 47 18.75 4.40 -7.10
N ARG A 48 19.14 5.44 -7.80
CA ARG A 48 19.94 6.56 -7.26
C ARG A 48 19.07 7.80 -7.19
N GLY A 49 19.47 8.75 -6.35
CA GLY A 49 18.76 10.03 -6.25
C GLY A 49 17.49 9.99 -5.41
N LEU A 50 17.25 8.90 -4.68
CA LEU A 50 16.16 8.80 -3.72
C LEU A 50 16.64 9.26 -2.33
N PRO A 51 15.76 9.87 -1.51
CA PRO A 51 16.08 10.17 -0.13
C PRO A 51 16.50 8.89 0.62
N SER A 52 17.43 9.01 1.55
CA SER A 52 17.95 7.85 2.29
C SER A 52 16.85 7.10 3.07
N TRP A 53 15.89 7.82 3.63
CA TRP A 53 14.79 7.19 4.35
C TRP A 53 13.91 6.33 3.44
N VAL A 54 13.74 6.72 2.17
CA VAL A 54 13.01 5.94 1.17
C VAL A 54 13.81 4.69 0.79
N ARG A 55 15.11 4.85 0.55
CA ARG A 55 15.98 3.70 0.23
C ARG A 55 16.01 2.65 1.34
N ASN A 56 15.85 3.07 2.59
CA ASN A 56 15.91 2.21 3.76
C ASN A 56 14.52 1.83 4.32
N MET A 57 13.44 2.20 3.65
CA MET A 57 12.08 2.05 4.18
C MET A 57 11.64 0.61 4.42
N VAL A 58 12.28 -0.35 3.78
CA VAL A 58 11.97 -1.78 3.97
C VAL A 58 12.53 -2.29 5.30
N THR A 59 13.68 -1.80 5.71
CA THR A 59 14.38 -2.26 6.92
C THR A 59 14.22 -1.33 8.11
N ARG A 60 13.84 -0.08 7.88
CA ARG A 60 13.67 0.95 8.91
C ARG A 60 12.30 1.60 8.81
N GLY A 61 11.57 1.57 9.91
CA GLY A 61 10.24 2.13 10.03
C GLY A 61 10.18 3.46 10.77
N ASP A 62 11.26 4.24 10.75
CA ASP A 62 11.39 5.51 11.47
C ASP A 62 10.81 6.72 10.73
N TYR A 63 10.00 6.49 9.72
CA TYR A 63 9.23 7.52 9.04
C TYR A 63 7.80 7.62 9.59
N VAL A 64 7.15 8.74 9.34
CA VAL A 64 5.76 8.98 9.73
C VAL A 64 4.83 8.46 8.64
N ALA A 65 3.87 7.64 9.01
CA ALA A 65 2.90 7.06 8.09
C ALA A 65 1.48 7.41 8.50
N ILE A 66 0.64 7.64 7.50
CA ILE A 66 -0.81 7.75 7.66
C ILE A 66 -1.41 6.37 7.37
N ALA A 67 -2.50 6.03 8.06
CA ALA A 67 -3.21 4.79 7.81
C ALA A 67 -3.65 4.70 6.34
N SER A 68 -3.51 3.51 5.75
CA SER A 68 -3.87 3.29 4.35
C SER A 68 -5.36 3.49 4.09
N VAL A 69 -5.67 3.79 2.85
CA VAL A 69 -7.05 3.85 2.35
C VAL A 69 -7.20 2.93 1.15
N GLU A 70 -8.35 2.27 1.07
CA GLU A 70 -8.73 1.56 -0.13
C GLU A 70 -9.16 2.56 -1.20
N VAL A 71 -8.68 2.36 -2.41
CA VAL A 71 -9.06 3.13 -3.59
C VAL A 71 -9.45 2.19 -4.71
N SER A 72 -10.36 2.62 -5.58
CA SER A 72 -10.71 1.87 -6.77
C SER A 72 -9.94 2.43 -7.96
N VAL A 73 -9.24 1.55 -8.67
CA VAL A 73 -8.48 1.89 -9.87
C VAL A 73 -8.91 0.96 -10.99
N ASP A 74 -9.55 1.49 -12.02
CA ASP A 74 -10.14 0.69 -13.11
C ASP A 74 -11.05 -0.44 -12.60
N GLY A 75 -11.86 -0.14 -11.58
CA GLY A 75 -12.78 -1.10 -10.97
C GLY A 75 -12.13 -2.14 -10.06
N LYS A 76 -10.83 -2.05 -9.82
CA LYS A 76 -10.08 -2.95 -8.93
C LYS A 76 -9.75 -2.27 -7.61
N PRO A 77 -9.92 -2.96 -6.48
CA PRO A 77 -9.50 -2.39 -5.20
C PRO A 77 -7.98 -2.39 -5.10
N MET A 78 -7.42 -1.25 -4.71
CA MET A 78 -6.01 -1.08 -4.45
C MET A 78 -5.83 -0.40 -3.09
N GLN A 79 -4.62 -0.48 -2.56
CA GLN A 79 -4.28 0.07 -1.25
C GLN A 79 -3.31 1.23 -1.42
N LEU A 80 -3.71 2.41 -0.93
CA LEU A 80 -2.91 3.62 -1.00
C LEU A 80 -2.33 3.96 0.37
N PHE A 81 -1.01 4.08 0.42
CA PHE A 81 -0.27 4.54 1.59
C PHE A 81 0.33 5.91 1.33
N SER A 82 0.44 6.70 2.40
CA SER A 82 1.16 7.96 2.41
C SER A 82 2.11 7.96 3.60
N ALA A 83 3.33 8.43 3.39
CA ALA A 83 4.34 8.54 4.42
C ALA A 83 5.26 9.73 4.15
N CYS A 84 5.96 10.17 5.18
CA CYS A 84 6.91 11.29 5.08
C CYS A 84 8.08 11.10 6.03
N GLU A 85 9.17 11.80 5.76
CA GLU A 85 10.34 11.79 6.63
C GLU A 85 10.03 12.46 7.97
N ALA A 86 10.32 11.78 9.06
CA ALA A 86 10.15 12.34 10.40
C ALA A 86 10.91 13.66 10.53
N GLY A 87 10.20 14.71 11.00
CA GLY A 87 10.75 16.06 11.12
C GLY A 87 10.84 16.85 9.81
N ARG A 88 10.53 16.25 8.65
CA ARG A 88 10.59 16.89 7.34
C ARG A 88 9.41 16.55 6.44
N CYS A 89 8.22 16.36 7.00
CA CYS A 89 7.03 15.94 6.24
C CYS A 89 6.62 16.91 5.13
N ALA A 90 6.91 18.20 5.27
CA ALA A 90 6.65 19.18 4.22
C ALA A 90 7.64 19.10 3.05
N ASP A 91 8.81 18.53 3.27
CA ASP A 91 9.92 18.55 2.31
C ASP A 91 10.19 17.18 1.67
N SER A 92 9.80 16.09 2.31
CA SER A 92 10.08 14.75 1.80
C SER A 92 8.95 13.79 2.14
N SER A 93 8.28 13.29 1.12
CA SER A 93 7.11 12.44 1.26
C SER A 93 6.99 11.42 0.14
N ILE A 94 6.22 10.39 0.37
CA ILE A 94 5.90 9.37 -0.62
C ILE A 94 4.42 9.03 -0.62
N LYS A 95 3.95 8.53 -1.75
CA LYS A 95 2.71 7.76 -1.87
C LYS A 95 3.04 6.42 -2.52
N VAL A 96 2.48 5.36 -1.98
CA VAL A 96 2.64 4.00 -2.51
C VAL A 96 1.27 3.42 -2.77
N LEU A 97 1.08 2.91 -3.96
CA LEU A 97 -0.14 2.21 -4.35
C LEU A 97 0.20 0.74 -4.56
N PHE A 98 -0.45 -0.15 -3.81
CA PHE A 98 -0.33 -1.59 -3.97
C PHE A 98 -1.61 -2.19 -4.56
N SER A 99 -1.46 -3.22 -5.38
CA SER A 99 -2.56 -4.13 -5.67
C SER A 99 -3.03 -4.83 -4.39
N ALA A 100 -4.27 -5.34 -4.39
CA ALA A 100 -4.84 -6.00 -3.21
C ALA A 100 -3.99 -7.18 -2.72
N ASP A 101 -3.35 -7.92 -3.63
CA ASP A 101 -2.45 -9.03 -3.30
C ASP A 101 -1.01 -8.58 -2.96
N GLY A 102 -0.71 -7.29 -3.10
CA GLY A 102 0.61 -6.73 -2.82
C GLY A 102 1.68 -6.97 -3.86
N LYS A 103 1.38 -7.71 -4.93
CA LYS A 103 2.39 -8.09 -5.94
C LYS A 103 2.79 -6.95 -6.86
N ARG A 104 1.92 -5.98 -7.04
CA ARG A 104 2.19 -4.78 -7.83
C ARG A 104 2.30 -3.58 -6.92
N ALA A 105 3.33 -2.78 -7.10
CA ALA A 105 3.51 -1.52 -6.40
C ALA A 105 3.91 -0.43 -7.39
N VAL A 106 3.37 0.77 -7.17
CA VAL A 106 3.84 1.99 -7.81
C VAL A 106 4.09 3.03 -6.72
N LEU A 107 5.14 3.81 -6.88
CA LEU A 107 5.65 4.71 -5.86
C LEU A 107 5.88 6.10 -6.44
N ASP A 108 5.35 7.11 -5.77
CA ASP A 108 5.67 8.52 -6.05
C ASP A 108 6.48 9.08 -4.89
N VAL A 109 7.65 9.60 -5.21
CA VAL A 109 8.57 10.21 -4.24
C VAL A 109 8.65 11.69 -4.52
N ARG A 110 8.52 12.51 -3.48
CA ARG A 110 8.67 13.96 -3.55
C ARG A 110 9.67 14.42 -2.51
N ASP A 111 10.72 15.05 -2.98
CA ASP A 111 11.75 15.59 -2.11
C ASP A 111 12.15 16.98 -2.60
N LYS A 112 12.18 17.93 -1.69
CA LYS A 112 12.50 19.32 -2.01
C LYS A 112 13.88 19.49 -2.63
N LYS A 113 14.85 18.66 -2.22
CA LYS A 113 16.23 18.73 -2.71
C LYS A 113 16.45 17.86 -3.94
N LEU A 114 15.88 16.66 -3.95
CA LEU A 114 16.13 15.63 -4.97
C LEU A 114 15.09 15.63 -6.08
N GLY A 115 13.99 16.35 -5.90
CA GLY A 115 12.90 16.43 -6.88
C GLY A 115 11.89 15.32 -6.76
N GLY A 116 11.01 15.21 -7.74
CA GLY A 116 9.96 14.19 -7.81
C GLY A 116 10.36 13.04 -8.70
N THR A 117 10.03 11.82 -8.29
CA THR A 117 10.29 10.62 -9.06
C THR A 117 9.13 9.63 -8.89
N THR A 118 8.64 9.08 -9.99
CA THR A 118 7.61 8.04 -9.96
C THR A 118 8.20 6.72 -10.47
N LEU A 119 8.03 5.66 -9.69
CA LEU A 119 8.59 4.34 -9.98
C LEU A 119 7.48 3.31 -10.17
N GLY A 120 7.73 2.30 -11.00
CA GLY A 120 6.83 1.17 -11.20
C GLY A 120 5.90 1.28 -12.39
N ASP A 121 6.15 2.22 -13.29
CA ASP A 121 5.39 2.41 -14.53
C ASP A 121 3.87 2.45 -14.30
N PRO A 122 3.36 3.46 -13.56
CA PRO A 122 1.93 3.53 -13.29
C PRO A 122 1.12 3.70 -14.57
N THR A 123 -0.04 3.04 -14.61
CA THR A 123 -1.05 3.31 -15.63
C THR A 123 -1.60 4.73 -15.44
N PRO A 124 -2.29 5.32 -16.44
CA PRO A 124 -2.93 6.63 -16.25
C PRO A 124 -3.88 6.68 -15.07
N ALA A 125 -4.65 5.62 -14.82
CA ALA A 125 -5.56 5.54 -13.69
C ALA A 125 -4.82 5.46 -12.34
N GLU A 126 -3.75 4.70 -12.27
CA GLU A 126 -2.88 4.64 -11.08
C GLU A 126 -2.20 5.99 -10.83
N ALA A 127 -1.68 6.62 -11.87
CA ALA A 127 -1.06 7.94 -11.77
C ALA A 127 -2.05 9.00 -11.25
N SER A 128 -3.30 8.95 -11.68
CA SER A 128 -4.35 9.87 -11.20
C SER A 128 -4.54 9.78 -9.69
N VAL A 129 -4.45 8.57 -9.11
CA VAL A 129 -4.57 8.35 -7.67
C VAL A 129 -3.32 8.79 -6.93
N LEU A 130 -2.13 8.41 -7.44
CA LEU A 130 -0.85 8.77 -6.83
C LEU A 130 -0.59 10.26 -6.82
N LEU A 131 -0.98 10.96 -7.88
CA LEU A 131 -0.63 12.35 -8.09
C LEU A 131 -1.76 13.31 -7.71
N LYS A 132 -2.82 12.80 -7.12
CA LYS A 132 -3.91 13.61 -6.57
C LYS A 132 -3.37 14.44 -5.40
N ASP A 133 -3.82 15.68 -5.29
CA ASP A 133 -3.41 16.63 -4.24
C ASP A 133 -1.96 17.15 -4.38
N LYS A 134 -1.60 17.48 -5.60
CA LYS A 134 -0.37 18.23 -5.88
C LYS A 134 -0.63 19.71 -5.97
#